data_79209e531a1a042db9ad891be8b97c30
#
_entry.id   79209e531a1a042db9ad891be8b97c30
#
_cell.length_a   1.000
_cell.length_b   1.000
_cell.length_c   1.000
_cell.angle_alpha   90.00
_cell.angle_beta   90.00
_cell.angle_gamma   90.00
#
_symmetry.space_group_name_H-M   'P 1'
#
loop_
_entity.id
_entity.type
_entity.pdbx_description
1 polymer ?
#
loop_
_entity_poly.entity_id
_entity_poly.type
_entity_poly.pdbx_seq_one_letter_code
_entity_poly.pdbx_strand_id
1 'polypeptide(L)'
;MPTIQPMSGAPQVRAAIRNAAQATDTDFDYLLAQARVESALDPAARAGSSSAAGLFQFTNQTWLETVQEHGAEHGLEWASEAITTSGGRARVVDQAMRQAVMDLRFDPSAASLMAGEFAGDNADYLSGSLGRAPDNTELYLAHFLGAEGARRFITAHDADPSASAADLFPDAAAANRGVFYSNGAPRSLGEVREYFTDKLDVETQGQPGLYAPSSGNSWPPSVASAPQPAPRPSMAEVLRTSLGPIGAAEGTHVARAYSQLARFGL
;
A
#
# COMPACT_ATOMS: atom_id res chain seq x y z
N MET A 1 11.91 30.53 -26.38
CA MET A 1 12.41 29.29 -25.76
C MET A 1 11.27 28.71 -24.95
N PRO A 2 10.62 27.63 -25.35
CA PRO A 2 9.61 27.00 -24.51
C PRO A 2 10.33 26.33 -23.34
N THR A 3 10.01 26.74 -22.12
CA THR A 3 10.42 26.09 -20.89
C THR A 3 9.71 24.75 -20.81
N ILE A 4 10.45 23.66 -20.97
CA ILE A 4 9.99 22.32 -20.64
C ILE A 4 9.93 22.28 -19.11
N GLN A 5 8.72 22.45 -18.55
CA GLN A 5 8.50 22.08 -17.15
C GLN A 5 8.69 20.56 -17.04
N PRO A 6 9.44 20.07 -16.04
CA PRO A 6 9.48 18.64 -15.78
C PRO A 6 8.05 18.21 -15.45
N MET A 7 7.48 17.37 -16.29
CA MET A 7 6.21 16.69 -16.00
C MET A 7 6.48 15.73 -14.84
N SER A 8 6.27 16.26 -13.63
CA SER A 8 6.52 15.60 -12.37
C SER A 8 5.74 14.31 -12.22
N GLY A 9 6.44 13.24 -11.97
CA GLY A 9 6.05 12.12 -11.09
C GLY A 9 4.79 11.29 -11.42
N ALA A 10 3.69 11.89 -11.82
CA ALA A 10 2.41 11.19 -11.96
C ALA A 10 2.40 10.02 -12.96
N PRO A 11 2.99 10.12 -14.17
CA PRO A 11 3.07 8.97 -15.07
C PRO A 11 3.94 7.83 -14.52
N GLN A 12 5.04 8.18 -13.84
CA GLN A 12 5.95 7.20 -13.23
C GLN A 12 5.30 6.52 -12.03
N VAL A 13 4.59 7.28 -11.18
CA VAL A 13 3.81 6.73 -10.06
C VAL A 13 2.74 5.76 -10.58
N ARG A 14 1.98 6.14 -11.63
CA ARG A 14 0.98 5.24 -12.22
C ARG A 14 1.59 3.99 -12.84
N ALA A 15 2.78 4.10 -13.45
CA ALA A 15 3.51 2.93 -13.96
C ALA A 15 3.97 2.00 -12.82
N ALA A 16 4.47 2.56 -11.71
CA ALA A 16 4.83 1.80 -10.52
C ALA A 16 3.63 1.05 -9.95
N ILE A 17 2.49 1.71 -9.78
CA ILE A 17 1.23 1.08 -9.31
C ILE A 17 0.79 -0.05 -10.26
N ARG A 18 0.85 0.17 -11.59
CA ARG A 18 0.47 -0.87 -12.56
C ARG A 18 1.38 -2.09 -12.48
N ASN A 19 2.69 -1.87 -12.38
CA ASN A 19 3.65 -2.96 -12.27
C ASN A 19 3.46 -3.73 -10.95
N ALA A 20 3.18 -3.04 -9.87
CA ALA A 20 2.88 -3.65 -8.58
C ALA A 20 1.59 -4.47 -8.65
N ALA A 21 0.50 -3.93 -9.19
CA ALA A 21 -0.76 -4.64 -9.37
C ALA A 21 -0.59 -5.96 -10.12
N GLN A 22 0.25 -5.95 -11.19
CA GLN A 22 0.56 -7.17 -11.94
C GLN A 22 1.46 -8.14 -11.17
N ALA A 23 2.37 -7.64 -10.34
CA ALA A 23 3.31 -8.48 -9.60
C ALA A 23 2.66 -9.16 -8.38
N THR A 24 1.66 -8.50 -7.77
CA THR A 24 0.97 -8.95 -6.55
C THR A 24 -0.44 -9.49 -6.80
N ASP A 25 -0.85 -9.61 -8.08
CA ASP A 25 -2.20 -10.02 -8.48
C ASP A 25 -3.32 -9.19 -7.82
N THR A 26 -3.04 -7.90 -7.57
CA THR A 26 -3.97 -6.96 -6.96
C THR A 26 -4.63 -6.09 -8.04
N ASP A 27 -5.88 -5.67 -7.81
CA ASP A 27 -6.59 -4.80 -8.75
C ASP A 27 -5.91 -3.43 -8.90
N PHE A 28 -5.59 -3.04 -10.14
CA PHE A 28 -4.91 -1.77 -10.44
C PHE A 28 -5.76 -0.56 -10.03
N ASP A 29 -7.07 -0.60 -10.30
CA ASP A 29 -7.95 0.54 -10.05
C ASP A 29 -8.12 0.73 -8.54
N TYR A 30 -8.14 -0.36 -7.76
CA TYR A 30 -8.12 -0.30 -6.29
C TYR A 30 -6.83 0.37 -5.78
N LEU A 31 -5.64 -0.09 -6.19
CA LEU A 31 -4.38 0.50 -5.75
C LEU A 31 -4.24 1.97 -6.17
N LEU A 32 -4.71 2.30 -7.38
CA LEU A 32 -4.68 3.67 -7.88
C LEU A 32 -5.61 4.59 -7.08
N ALA A 33 -6.84 4.13 -6.78
CA ALA A 33 -7.80 4.86 -5.96
C ALA A 33 -7.25 5.06 -4.54
N GLN A 34 -6.71 4.01 -3.93
CA GLN A 34 -6.07 4.10 -2.62
C GLN A 34 -4.94 5.13 -2.60
N ALA A 35 -3.99 5.09 -3.54
CA ALA A 35 -2.90 6.05 -3.61
C ALA A 35 -3.37 7.51 -3.79
N ARG A 36 -4.46 7.72 -4.53
CA ARG A 36 -5.07 9.05 -4.66
C ARG A 36 -5.70 9.52 -3.36
N VAL A 37 -6.47 8.66 -2.71
CA VAL A 37 -7.09 8.93 -1.42
C VAL A 37 -6.06 9.27 -0.35
N GLU A 38 -4.96 8.52 -0.29
CA GLU A 38 -3.95 8.62 0.77
C GLU A 38 -3.00 9.81 0.59
N SER A 39 -2.60 10.11 -0.64
CA SER A 39 -1.54 11.09 -0.89
C SER A 39 -1.78 12.01 -2.09
N ALA A 40 -2.92 11.90 -2.78
CA ALA A 40 -3.13 12.54 -4.09
C ALA A 40 -2.03 12.18 -5.11
N LEU A 41 -1.51 10.95 -5.05
CA LEU A 41 -0.38 10.42 -5.83
C LEU A 41 0.96 11.12 -5.54
N ASP A 42 1.13 11.72 -4.37
CA ASP A 42 2.41 12.29 -3.94
C ASP A 42 3.24 11.25 -3.16
N PRO A 43 4.35 10.71 -3.74
CA PRO A 43 5.19 9.75 -3.03
C PRO A 43 5.97 10.36 -1.87
N ALA A 44 6.06 11.70 -1.78
CA ALA A 44 6.75 12.40 -0.70
C ALA A 44 5.81 12.79 0.46
N ALA A 45 4.51 12.48 0.36
CA ALA A 45 3.51 12.85 1.34
C ALA A 45 3.87 12.35 2.76
N ARG A 46 3.60 13.19 3.76
CA ARG A 46 3.81 12.87 5.18
C ARG A 46 2.61 13.35 6.00
N ALA A 47 2.09 12.49 6.86
CA ALA A 47 1.03 12.90 7.78
C ALA A 47 1.59 13.85 8.85
N GLY A 48 0.79 14.86 9.22
CA GLY A 48 1.17 15.83 10.25
C GLY A 48 1.04 15.31 11.69
N SER A 49 0.21 14.32 11.93
CA SER A 49 -0.17 13.84 13.26
C SER A 49 0.13 12.35 13.53
N SER A 50 0.65 11.64 12.53
CA SER A 50 0.97 10.21 12.65
C SER A 50 2.31 9.88 11.98
N SER A 51 2.72 8.61 12.04
CA SER A 51 3.90 8.12 11.33
C SER A 51 3.64 7.73 9.87
N ALA A 52 2.43 7.96 9.36
CA ALA A 52 2.03 7.61 8.01
C ALA A 52 2.83 8.44 6.98
N ALA A 53 3.33 7.79 5.94
CA ALA A 53 4.18 8.43 4.94
C ALA A 53 4.16 7.71 3.59
N GLY A 54 4.52 8.47 2.54
CA GLY A 54 4.65 7.97 1.18
C GLY A 54 3.32 7.86 0.44
N LEU A 55 3.38 7.25 -0.72
CA LEU A 55 2.28 7.15 -1.68
C LEU A 55 1.01 6.52 -1.08
N PHE A 56 1.16 5.51 -0.22
CA PHE A 56 0.08 4.74 0.41
C PHE A 56 -0.05 5.00 1.92
N GLN A 57 0.59 6.04 2.44
CA GLN A 57 0.52 6.45 3.84
C GLN A 57 0.74 5.31 4.86
N PHE A 58 1.70 4.43 4.58
CA PHE A 58 2.07 3.37 5.51
C PHE A 58 2.53 3.93 6.85
N THR A 59 1.99 3.42 7.95
CA THR A 59 2.55 3.65 9.28
C THR A 59 3.90 2.94 9.43
N ASN A 60 4.70 3.37 10.41
CA ASN A 60 6.00 2.73 10.65
C ASN A 60 5.88 1.22 10.92
N GLN A 61 4.88 0.81 11.69
CA GLN A 61 4.75 -0.58 12.10
C GLN A 61 4.28 -1.45 10.94
N THR A 62 3.19 -1.04 10.26
CA THR A 62 2.66 -1.77 9.10
C THR A 62 3.70 -1.89 7.99
N TRP A 63 4.47 -0.82 7.73
CA TRP A 63 5.55 -0.85 6.76
C TRP A 63 6.60 -1.91 7.07
N LEU A 64 7.09 -1.92 8.32
CA LEU A 64 8.11 -2.89 8.73
C LEU A 64 7.58 -4.32 8.68
N GLU A 65 6.35 -4.56 9.10
CA GLU A 65 5.73 -5.88 9.04
C GLU A 65 5.58 -6.37 7.61
N THR A 66 5.04 -5.56 6.70
CA THR A 66 4.87 -5.93 5.30
C THR A 66 6.21 -6.14 4.59
N VAL A 67 7.21 -5.28 4.83
CA VAL A 67 8.56 -5.49 4.25
C VAL A 67 9.23 -6.74 4.81
N GLN A 68 9.07 -7.04 6.09
CA GLN A 68 9.61 -8.26 6.70
C GLN A 68 9.03 -9.51 6.05
N GLU A 69 7.72 -9.50 5.76
CA GLU A 69 7.01 -10.65 5.22
C GLU A 69 7.25 -10.83 3.72
N HIS A 70 7.09 -9.77 2.94
CA HIS A 70 7.07 -9.84 1.48
C HIS A 70 8.28 -9.20 0.78
N GLY A 71 9.12 -8.46 1.50
CA GLY A 71 10.22 -7.71 0.89
C GLY A 71 11.18 -8.58 0.08
N ALA A 72 11.47 -9.79 0.53
CA ALA A 72 12.39 -10.70 -0.14
C ALA A 72 11.87 -11.12 -1.54
N GLU A 73 10.56 -11.26 -1.72
CA GLU A 73 9.94 -11.65 -2.99
C GLU A 73 10.06 -10.56 -4.07
N HIS A 74 10.32 -9.33 -3.64
CA HIS A 74 10.39 -8.15 -4.49
C HIS A 74 11.79 -7.52 -4.57
N GLY A 75 12.85 -8.29 -4.23
CA GLY A 75 14.24 -7.82 -4.32
C GLY A 75 14.62 -6.85 -3.19
N LEU A 76 13.91 -6.90 -2.07
CA LEU A 76 14.19 -6.14 -0.85
C LEU A 76 14.70 -7.05 0.28
N GLU A 77 15.40 -8.17 -0.04
CA GLU A 77 15.92 -9.14 0.93
C GLU A 77 16.72 -8.46 2.03
N TRP A 78 17.58 -7.49 1.66
CA TRP A 78 18.39 -6.74 2.61
C TRP A 78 17.55 -5.97 3.65
N ALA A 79 16.37 -5.49 3.24
CA ALA A 79 15.47 -4.75 4.11
C ALA A 79 14.68 -5.71 5.00
N SER A 80 14.18 -6.81 4.43
CA SER A 80 13.48 -7.88 5.15
C SER A 80 14.35 -8.49 6.23
N GLU A 81 15.60 -8.86 5.91
CA GLU A 81 16.58 -9.44 6.83
C GLU A 81 17.00 -8.49 7.96
N ALA A 82 16.98 -7.18 7.71
CA ALA A 82 17.30 -6.18 8.72
C ALA A 82 16.18 -6.00 9.77
N ILE A 83 14.99 -6.52 9.50
CA ILE A 83 13.83 -6.39 10.37
C ILE A 83 13.71 -7.61 11.28
N THR A 84 13.56 -7.38 12.57
CA THR A 84 13.37 -8.42 13.59
C THR A 84 12.10 -8.17 14.36
N THR A 85 11.38 -9.23 14.75
CA THR A 85 10.20 -9.12 15.61
C THR A 85 10.58 -9.35 17.07
N SER A 86 10.24 -8.40 17.93
CA SER A 86 10.46 -8.51 19.37
C SER A 86 9.26 -7.95 20.14
N GLY A 87 8.69 -8.77 21.03
CA GLY A 87 7.48 -8.40 21.75
C GLY A 87 6.27 -8.13 20.85
N GLY A 88 6.14 -8.89 19.75
CA GLY A 88 5.06 -8.75 18.76
C GLY A 88 5.15 -7.48 17.88
N ARG A 89 6.31 -6.82 17.81
CA ARG A 89 6.51 -5.62 17.01
C ARG A 89 7.75 -5.75 16.13
N ALA A 90 7.61 -5.41 14.86
CA ALA A 90 8.71 -5.33 13.91
C ALA A 90 9.59 -4.12 14.21
N ARG A 91 10.91 -4.32 14.17
CA ARG A 91 11.90 -3.26 14.42
C ARG A 91 13.20 -3.51 13.66
N VAL A 92 13.93 -2.45 13.36
CA VAL A 92 15.31 -2.49 12.88
C VAL A 92 16.18 -1.87 13.97
N VAL A 93 17.19 -2.61 14.42
CA VAL A 93 18.06 -2.19 15.54
C VAL A 93 19.08 -1.15 15.09
N ASP A 94 19.74 -1.38 13.94
CA ASP A 94 20.68 -0.42 13.38
C ASP A 94 19.95 0.83 12.86
N GLN A 95 20.39 2.02 13.30
CA GLN A 95 19.72 3.26 12.97
C GLN A 95 19.84 3.65 11.49
N ALA A 96 21.00 3.41 10.88
CA ALA A 96 21.22 3.74 9.47
C ALA A 96 20.40 2.81 8.57
N MET A 97 20.39 1.52 8.89
CA MET A 97 19.56 0.52 8.21
C MET A 97 18.08 0.83 8.38
N ARG A 98 17.66 1.19 9.61
CA ARG A 98 16.28 1.61 9.86
C ARG A 98 15.88 2.78 8.98
N GLN A 99 16.71 3.80 8.86
CA GLN A 99 16.42 4.94 7.99
C GLN A 99 16.29 4.50 6.53
N ALA A 100 17.21 3.66 6.02
CA ALA A 100 17.15 3.15 4.66
C ALA A 100 15.87 2.35 4.39
N VAL A 101 15.47 1.44 5.29
CA VAL A 101 14.20 0.69 5.18
C VAL A 101 12.99 1.62 5.20
N MET A 102 12.99 2.64 6.08
CA MET A 102 11.88 3.59 6.19
C MET A 102 11.80 4.52 4.98
N ASP A 103 12.90 4.85 4.32
CA ASP A 103 12.95 5.71 3.14
C ASP A 103 12.37 5.03 1.89
N LEU A 104 12.32 3.70 1.85
CA LEU A 104 11.64 2.95 0.78
C LEU A 104 10.15 3.28 0.66
N ARG A 105 9.48 3.80 1.70
CA ARG A 105 8.09 4.27 1.63
C ARG A 105 7.89 5.42 0.64
N PHE A 106 8.97 6.15 0.33
CA PHE A 106 8.98 7.26 -0.62
C PHE A 106 9.40 6.84 -2.03
N ASP A 107 9.81 5.57 -2.23
CA ASP A 107 10.01 5.00 -3.53
C ASP A 107 8.66 4.48 -4.07
N PRO A 108 8.17 5.01 -5.22
CA PRO A 108 6.86 4.61 -5.73
C PRO A 108 6.75 3.11 -6.04
N SER A 109 7.85 2.47 -6.47
CA SER A 109 7.83 1.05 -6.83
C SER A 109 7.77 0.17 -5.59
N ALA A 110 8.65 0.41 -4.61
CA ALA A 110 8.64 -0.33 -3.35
C ALA A 110 7.32 -0.13 -2.58
N ALA A 111 6.85 1.13 -2.48
CA ALA A 111 5.60 1.45 -1.81
C ALA A 111 4.39 0.77 -2.47
N SER A 112 4.35 0.72 -3.82
CA SER A 112 3.24 0.09 -4.54
C SER A 112 3.25 -1.44 -4.42
N LEU A 113 4.43 -2.07 -4.47
CA LEU A 113 4.57 -3.51 -4.25
C LEU A 113 4.08 -3.90 -2.86
N MET A 114 4.56 -3.22 -1.83
CA MET A 114 4.12 -3.48 -0.45
C MET A 114 2.63 -3.18 -0.23
N ALA A 115 2.06 -2.19 -0.93
CA ALA A 115 0.62 -1.93 -0.86
C ALA A 115 -0.20 -3.05 -1.51
N GLY A 116 0.28 -3.61 -2.63
CA GLY A 116 -0.35 -4.76 -3.26
C GLY A 116 -0.31 -6.00 -2.37
N GLU A 117 0.84 -6.33 -1.78
CA GLU A 117 0.97 -7.45 -0.85
C GLU A 117 0.07 -7.28 0.38
N PHE A 118 0.09 -6.11 1.00
CA PHE A 118 -0.78 -5.83 2.15
C PHE A 118 -2.27 -5.92 1.81
N ALA A 119 -2.67 -5.54 0.59
CA ALA A 119 -4.03 -5.72 0.11
C ALA A 119 -4.35 -7.20 -0.11
N GLY A 120 -3.41 -7.98 -0.63
CA GLY A 120 -3.52 -9.43 -0.79
C GLY A 120 -3.73 -10.13 0.55
N ASP A 121 -2.89 -9.86 1.56
CA ASP A 121 -3.04 -10.41 2.91
C ASP A 121 -4.41 -10.10 3.51
N ASN A 122 -4.88 -8.85 3.36
CA ASN A 122 -6.20 -8.44 3.82
C ASN A 122 -7.32 -9.18 3.07
N ALA A 123 -7.17 -9.37 1.75
CA ALA A 123 -8.14 -10.10 0.93
C ALA A 123 -8.24 -11.56 1.35
N ASP A 124 -7.13 -12.22 1.59
CA ASP A 124 -7.06 -13.61 2.02
C ASP A 124 -7.66 -13.79 3.41
N TYR A 125 -7.31 -12.91 4.36
CA TYR A 125 -7.89 -12.94 5.70
C TYR A 125 -9.42 -12.76 5.67
N LEU A 126 -9.90 -11.75 4.93
CA LEU A 126 -11.33 -11.47 4.82
C LEU A 126 -12.07 -12.60 4.10
N SER A 127 -11.50 -13.12 3.01
CA SER A 127 -12.10 -14.24 2.26
C SER A 127 -12.25 -15.49 3.13
N GLY A 128 -11.21 -15.83 3.88
CA GLY A 128 -11.25 -16.95 4.82
C GLY A 128 -12.26 -16.76 5.95
N SER A 129 -12.43 -15.51 6.41
CA SER A 129 -13.33 -15.20 7.54
C SER A 129 -14.78 -15.03 7.13
N LEU A 130 -15.05 -14.50 5.92
CA LEU A 130 -16.39 -14.18 5.42
C LEU A 130 -16.97 -15.27 4.51
N GLY A 131 -16.14 -16.19 4.02
CA GLY A 131 -16.52 -17.22 3.06
C GLY A 131 -16.81 -16.69 1.65
N ARG A 132 -16.39 -15.47 1.34
CA ARG A 132 -16.48 -14.82 0.03
C ARG A 132 -15.34 -13.82 -0.16
N ALA A 133 -15.02 -13.46 -1.39
CA ALA A 133 -14.07 -12.39 -1.67
C ALA A 133 -14.61 -11.04 -1.15
N PRO A 134 -13.76 -10.19 -0.55
CA PRO A 134 -14.11 -8.82 -0.20
C PRO A 134 -14.23 -7.95 -1.45
N ASP A 135 -15.03 -6.90 -1.39
CA ASP A 135 -15.03 -5.83 -2.39
C ASP A 135 -13.97 -4.76 -2.07
N ASN A 136 -13.78 -3.79 -2.97
CA ASN A 136 -12.76 -2.74 -2.82
C ASN A 136 -13.00 -1.87 -1.58
N THR A 137 -14.25 -1.62 -1.20
CA THR A 137 -14.59 -0.88 0.02
C THR A 137 -14.23 -1.67 1.27
N GLU A 138 -14.45 -2.97 1.26
CA GLU A 138 -14.10 -3.88 2.35
C GLU A 138 -12.57 -4.03 2.51
N LEU A 139 -11.83 -4.06 1.39
CA LEU A 139 -10.37 -4.01 1.41
C LEU A 139 -9.85 -2.67 1.96
N TYR A 140 -10.49 -1.56 1.60
CA TYR A 140 -10.12 -0.25 2.15
C TYR A 140 -10.45 -0.15 3.65
N LEU A 141 -11.56 -0.74 4.10
CA LEU A 141 -11.87 -0.87 5.52
C LEU A 141 -10.78 -1.68 6.25
N ALA A 142 -10.22 -2.73 5.63
CA ALA A 142 -9.12 -3.49 6.22
C ALA A 142 -7.82 -2.67 6.30
N HIS A 143 -7.53 -1.85 5.31
CA HIS A 143 -6.44 -0.86 5.38
C HIS A 143 -6.66 0.13 6.54
N PHE A 144 -7.87 0.61 6.74
CA PHE A 144 -8.22 1.65 7.71
C PHE A 144 -8.35 1.14 9.15
N LEU A 145 -9.00 -0.02 9.36
CA LEU A 145 -9.31 -0.60 10.68
C LEU A 145 -8.42 -1.79 11.06
N GLY A 146 -7.55 -2.24 10.14
CA GLY A 146 -6.92 -3.55 10.18
C GLY A 146 -7.88 -4.67 9.76
N ALA A 147 -7.34 -5.83 9.34
CA ALA A 147 -8.13 -6.95 8.82
C ALA A 147 -9.22 -7.43 9.79
N GLU A 148 -8.90 -7.61 11.08
CA GLU A 148 -9.87 -8.00 12.12
C GLU A 148 -10.92 -6.92 12.37
N GLY A 149 -10.54 -5.64 12.36
CA GLY A 149 -11.46 -4.52 12.45
C GLY A 149 -12.45 -4.50 11.30
N ALA A 150 -11.98 -4.69 10.07
CA ALA A 150 -12.85 -4.79 8.89
C ALA A 150 -13.79 -5.99 8.97
N ARG A 151 -13.31 -7.18 9.36
CA ARG A 151 -14.15 -8.35 9.57
C ARG A 151 -15.30 -8.05 10.54
N ARG A 152 -14.98 -7.44 11.70
CA ARG A 152 -15.98 -7.04 12.69
C ARG A 152 -16.98 -6.02 12.13
N PHE A 153 -16.48 -5.04 11.37
CA PHE A 153 -17.31 -4.03 10.72
C PHE A 153 -18.29 -4.68 9.73
N ILE A 154 -17.79 -5.51 8.82
CA ILE A 154 -18.58 -6.18 7.77
C ILE A 154 -19.64 -7.08 8.42
N THR A 155 -19.25 -7.90 9.39
CA THR A 155 -20.20 -8.79 10.09
C THR A 155 -21.32 -8.00 10.79
N ALA A 156 -20.97 -6.89 11.43
CA ALA A 156 -21.96 -6.04 12.10
C ALA A 156 -22.85 -5.28 11.09
N HIS A 157 -22.28 -4.78 10.00
CA HIS A 157 -23.00 -4.14 8.91
C HIS A 157 -24.00 -5.08 8.25
N ASP A 158 -23.61 -6.33 7.98
CA ASP A 158 -24.50 -7.33 7.38
C ASP A 158 -25.67 -7.70 8.30
N ALA A 159 -25.44 -7.64 9.61
CA ALA A 159 -26.48 -7.89 10.61
C ALA A 159 -27.41 -6.69 10.83
N ASP A 160 -26.85 -5.48 10.92
CA ASP A 160 -27.59 -4.23 11.12
C ASP A 160 -26.79 -3.02 10.59
N PRO A 161 -27.03 -2.61 9.34
CA PRO A 161 -26.36 -1.44 8.75
C PRO A 161 -26.73 -0.11 9.43
N SER A 162 -27.79 -0.07 10.24
CA SER A 162 -28.21 1.14 10.97
C SER A 162 -27.50 1.32 12.31
N ALA A 163 -26.77 0.30 12.79
CA ALA A 163 -26.04 0.36 14.04
C ALA A 163 -24.94 1.44 14.01
N SER A 164 -24.66 2.06 15.17
CA SER A 164 -23.64 3.11 15.30
C SER A 164 -22.23 2.57 15.08
N ALA A 165 -21.52 3.08 14.09
CA ALA A 165 -20.12 2.72 13.84
C ALA A 165 -19.20 3.22 14.96
N ALA A 166 -19.49 4.37 15.56
CA ALA A 166 -18.70 4.94 16.65
C ALA A 166 -18.78 4.09 17.94
N ASP A 167 -19.93 3.47 18.20
CA ASP A 167 -20.07 2.58 19.37
C ASP A 167 -19.32 1.27 19.18
N LEU A 168 -19.24 0.77 17.95
CA LEU A 168 -18.50 -0.44 17.62
C LEU A 168 -16.98 -0.21 17.65
N PHE A 169 -16.51 1.02 17.27
CA PHE A 169 -15.11 1.39 17.16
C PHE A 169 -14.79 2.71 17.87
N PRO A 170 -14.93 2.80 19.20
CA PRO A 170 -14.81 4.07 19.93
C PRO A 170 -13.42 4.73 19.77
N ASP A 171 -12.33 3.96 19.77
CA ASP A 171 -10.97 4.49 19.62
C ASP A 171 -10.74 5.03 18.20
N ALA A 172 -11.16 4.29 17.17
CA ALA A 172 -11.09 4.74 15.79
C ALA A 172 -11.95 5.97 15.56
N ALA A 173 -13.15 6.04 16.16
CA ALA A 173 -14.06 7.17 16.08
C ALA A 173 -13.48 8.43 16.76
N ALA A 174 -12.80 8.27 17.89
CA ALA A 174 -12.12 9.37 18.57
C ALA A 174 -10.98 9.96 17.71
N ALA A 175 -10.20 9.08 17.07
CA ALA A 175 -9.07 9.46 16.20
C ALA A 175 -9.51 10.00 14.83
N ASN A 176 -10.66 9.57 14.30
CA ASN A 176 -11.10 9.83 12.93
C ASN A 176 -12.54 10.39 12.89
N ARG A 177 -12.79 11.47 13.62
CA ARG A 177 -14.14 12.06 13.74
C ARG A 177 -14.82 12.34 12.41
N GLY A 178 -14.09 12.77 11.39
CA GLY A 178 -14.65 13.05 10.06
C GLY A 178 -15.21 11.83 9.34
N VAL A 179 -14.75 10.62 9.68
CA VAL A 179 -15.27 9.35 9.16
C VAL A 179 -16.50 8.90 9.95
N PHE A 180 -16.44 8.97 11.29
CA PHE A 180 -17.44 8.37 12.18
C PHE A 180 -18.58 9.32 12.57
N TYR A 181 -18.48 10.62 12.26
CA TYR A 181 -19.51 11.62 12.61
C TYR A 181 -19.82 12.51 11.41
N SER A 182 -21.08 12.90 11.29
CA SER A 182 -21.58 13.89 10.33
C SER A 182 -22.47 14.89 11.07
N ASN A 183 -22.19 16.19 10.91
CA ASN A 183 -22.95 17.25 11.59
C ASN A 183 -23.09 17.05 13.12
N GLY A 184 -22.07 16.43 13.74
CA GLY A 184 -22.05 16.15 15.18
C GLY A 184 -22.76 14.87 15.61
N ALA A 185 -23.52 14.23 14.73
CA ALA A 185 -24.18 12.93 14.98
C ALA A 185 -23.26 11.76 14.57
N PRO A 186 -23.27 10.63 15.30
CA PRO A 186 -22.55 9.43 14.87
C PRO A 186 -23.15 8.87 13.58
N ARG A 187 -22.29 8.45 12.66
CA ARG A 187 -22.69 7.72 11.47
C ARG A 187 -23.02 6.27 11.79
N SER A 188 -24.00 5.73 11.08
CA SER A 188 -24.26 4.29 11.06
C SER A 188 -23.15 3.54 10.30
N LEU A 189 -23.12 2.20 10.43
CA LEU A 189 -22.22 1.33 9.66
C LEU A 189 -22.44 1.49 8.16
N GLY A 190 -23.71 1.58 7.71
CA GLY A 190 -24.07 1.84 6.33
C GLY A 190 -23.51 3.17 5.82
N GLU A 191 -23.67 4.27 6.57
CA GLU A 191 -23.14 5.58 6.19
C GLU A 191 -21.61 5.64 6.18
N VAL A 192 -20.92 4.91 7.06
CA VAL A 192 -19.45 4.80 7.02
C VAL A 192 -19.00 4.00 5.79
N ARG A 193 -19.70 2.91 5.47
CA ARG A 193 -19.40 2.12 4.27
C ARG A 193 -19.60 2.96 3.00
N GLU A 194 -20.71 3.66 2.88
CA GLU A 194 -21.02 4.56 1.77
C GLU A 194 -19.96 5.67 1.65
N TYR A 195 -19.56 6.29 2.76
CA TYR A 195 -18.48 7.29 2.78
C TYR A 195 -17.18 6.78 2.15
N PHE A 196 -16.78 5.54 2.42
CA PHE A 196 -15.58 4.96 1.82
C PHE A 196 -15.79 4.53 0.37
N THR A 197 -16.98 4.02 0.02
CA THR A 197 -17.34 3.71 -1.37
C THR A 197 -17.26 4.96 -2.23
N ASP A 198 -17.92 6.05 -1.83
CA ASP A 198 -17.90 7.33 -2.55
C ASP A 198 -16.48 7.87 -2.68
N LYS A 199 -15.66 7.75 -1.63
CA LYS A 199 -14.29 8.24 -1.61
C LYS A 199 -13.41 7.48 -2.62
N LEU A 200 -13.60 6.17 -2.78
CA LEU A 200 -12.90 5.36 -3.77
C LEU A 200 -13.44 5.61 -5.19
N ASP A 201 -14.75 5.73 -5.36
CA ASP A 201 -15.40 5.91 -6.67
C ASP A 201 -15.10 7.27 -7.30
N VAL A 202 -15.07 8.35 -6.52
CA VAL A 202 -14.67 9.68 -7.02
C VAL A 202 -13.27 9.64 -7.62
N GLU A 203 -12.36 8.86 -7.05
CA GLU A 203 -10.99 8.75 -7.52
C GLU A 203 -10.84 7.81 -8.73
N THR A 204 -11.75 6.85 -8.92
CA THR A 204 -11.77 6.00 -10.14
C THR A 204 -12.37 6.70 -11.34
N GLN A 205 -13.38 7.56 -11.15
CA GLN A 205 -14.09 8.25 -12.23
C GLN A 205 -13.36 9.48 -12.80
N GLY A 206 -12.26 9.91 -12.20
CA GLY A 206 -11.50 11.12 -12.62
C GLY A 206 -10.73 11.02 -13.94
N GLN A 207 -10.94 9.99 -14.78
CA GLN A 207 -10.37 9.89 -16.11
C GLN A 207 -11.40 9.36 -17.13
N PRO A 208 -11.84 10.16 -18.11
CA PRO A 208 -12.61 9.64 -19.23
C PRO A 208 -11.70 8.83 -20.16
N GLY A 209 -11.93 7.53 -20.22
CA GLY A 209 -11.57 6.70 -21.35
C GLY A 209 -10.16 6.15 -21.39
N LEU A 210 -10.02 4.88 -21.02
CA LEU A 210 -9.28 3.87 -21.78
C LEU A 210 -9.53 2.44 -21.27
N TYR A 211 -10.49 2.21 -20.37
CA TYR A 211 -10.90 0.84 -20.03
C TYR A 211 -12.43 0.79 -19.86
N ALA A 212 -13.09 0.03 -20.70
CA ALA A 212 -14.47 -0.37 -20.45
C ALA A 212 -14.48 -1.25 -19.20
N PRO A 213 -15.44 -1.06 -18.26
CA PRO A 213 -15.56 -1.95 -17.12
C PRO A 213 -15.85 -3.35 -17.65
N SER A 214 -14.95 -4.30 -17.44
CA SER A 214 -15.31 -5.69 -17.54
C SER A 214 -16.25 -5.98 -16.39
N SER A 215 -17.54 -5.91 -16.68
CA SER A 215 -18.60 -6.45 -15.83
C SER A 215 -18.39 -7.96 -15.72
N GLY A 216 -17.76 -8.37 -14.63
CA GLY A 216 -17.52 -9.77 -14.35
C GLY A 216 -16.80 -9.90 -13.03
N ASN A 217 -17.54 -9.92 -11.93
CA ASN A 217 -17.11 -10.53 -10.69
C ASN A 217 -16.66 -11.96 -10.99
N SER A 218 -15.38 -12.15 -11.14
CA SER A 218 -14.77 -13.47 -11.01
C SER A 218 -13.27 -13.28 -10.79
N TRP A 219 -12.87 -13.28 -9.54
CA TRP A 219 -11.56 -13.74 -9.15
C TRP A 219 -11.39 -15.11 -9.79
N PRO A 220 -10.35 -15.36 -10.59
CA PRO A 220 -10.20 -16.65 -11.25
C PRO A 220 -10.06 -17.74 -10.19
N PRO A 221 -10.74 -18.91 -10.39
CA PRO A 221 -10.49 -20.05 -9.54
C PRO A 221 -9.03 -20.48 -9.70
N SER A 222 -8.39 -20.83 -8.58
CA SER A 222 -7.05 -21.37 -8.52
C SER A 222 -6.83 -22.42 -9.62
N VAL A 223 -6.10 -22.05 -10.66
CA VAL A 223 -5.68 -23.01 -11.70
C VAL A 223 -4.26 -23.46 -11.38
N ALA A 224 -4.15 -24.76 -11.20
CA ALA A 224 -2.92 -25.48 -11.02
C ALA A 224 -1.91 -25.15 -12.12
N SER A 225 -0.67 -24.87 -11.68
CA SER A 225 0.58 -24.95 -12.46
C SER A 225 0.62 -24.24 -13.81
N ALA A 226 0.95 -22.94 -13.77
CA ALA A 226 1.59 -22.27 -14.90
C ALA A 226 3.12 -22.51 -14.86
N PRO A 227 3.80 -22.54 -16.03
CA PRO A 227 5.25 -22.72 -16.09
C PRO A 227 5.97 -21.57 -15.36
N GLN A 228 6.99 -21.90 -14.58
CA GLN A 228 7.79 -20.92 -13.83
C GLN A 228 8.29 -19.81 -14.77
N PRO A 229 8.08 -18.55 -14.42
CA PRO A 229 8.66 -17.43 -15.15
C PRO A 229 10.19 -17.49 -15.07
N ALA A 230 10.87 -17.07 -16.14
CA ALA A 230 12.31 -16.95 -16.19
C ALA A 230 12.85 -16.12 -15.02
N PRO A 231 14.06 -16.38 -14.50
CA PRO A 231 14.63 -15.63 -13.39
C PRO A 231 14.62 -14.13 -13.72
N ARG A 232 13.97 -13.36 -12.87
CA ARG A 232 13.85 -11.89 -13.01
C ARG A 232 15.20 -11.25 -12.71
N PRO A 233 15.61 -10.20 -13.44
CA PRO A 233 16.83 -9.48 -13.12
C PRO A 233 16.75 -8.92 -11.68
N SER A 234 17.86 -9.01 -10.95
CA SER A 234 17.94 -8.48 -9.58
C SER A 234 17.69 -6.96 -9.58
N MET A 235 17.16 -6.43 -8.47
CA MET A 235 16.94 -4.98 -8.32
C MET A 235 18.22 -4.17 -8.56
N ALA A 236 19.39 -4.72 -8.20
CA ALA A 236 20.70 -4.14 -8.50
C ALA A 236 20.92 -4.01 -10.02
N GLU A 237 20.42 -4.93 -10.80
CA GLU A 237 20.52 -4.95 -12.27
C GLU A 237 19.50 -4.00 -12.90
N VAL A 238 18.27 -3.95 -12.35
CA VAL A 238 17.23 -2.99 -12.75
C VAL A 238 17.67 -1.55 -12.42
N LEU A 239 18.23 -1.32 -11.25
CA LEU A 239 18.76 0.00 -10.86
C LEU A 239 19.96 0.39 -11.72
N ARG A 240 20.86 -0.56 -12.04
CA ARG A 240 22.00 -0.31 -12.92
C ARG A 240 21.57 0.03 -14.35
N THR A 241 20.50 -0.58 -14.83
CA THR A 241 19.96 -0.35 -16.18
C THR A 241 19.12 0.93 -16.26
N SER A 242 18.40 1.26 -15.17
CA SER A 242 17.51 2.44 -15.12
C SER A 242 18.25 3.75 -14.78
N LEU A 243 19.36 3.66 -14.04
CA LEU A 243 20.12 4.84 -13.59
C LEU A 243 21.38 5.12 -14.43
N GLY A 244 21.72 4.26 -15.41
CA GLY A 244 22.94 4.37 -16.21
C GLY A 244 24.21 4.17 -15.38
N PRO A 245 25.41 4.22 -15.97
CA PRO A 245 26.66 4.15 -15.23
C PRO A 245 26.74 5.36 -14.27
N ILE A 246 26.80 5.05 -12.98
CA ILE A 246 26.88 6.06 -11.91
C ILE A 246 28.20 6.79 -12.06
N GLY A 247 28.17 7.90 -12.80
CA GLY A 247 29.21 8.91 -12.78
C GLY A 247 29.10 9.68 -11.48
N ALA A 248 30.21 9.80 -10.77
CA ALA A 248 30.39 10.44 -9.48
C ALA A 248 29.49 11.69 -9.28
N ALA A 249 28.45 11.54 -8.49
CA ALA A 249 27.77 12.62 -7.79
C ALA A 249 27.73 12.22 -6.31
N GLU A 250 28.72 12.69 -5.57
CA GLU A 250 28.74 12.67 -4.10
C GLU A 250 27.51 13.40 -3.59
N GLY A 251 26.65 12.72 -2.82
CA GLY A 251 25.65 13.42 -2.04
C GLY A 251 24.30 12.78 -1.82
N THR A 252 23.99 11.61 -2.34
CA THR A 252 22.69 10.96 -2.05
C THR A 252 22.83 9.89 -0.97
N HIS A 253 21.90 9.86 -0.01
CA HIS A 253 21.87 8.88 1.09
C HIS A 253 21.88 7.42 0.60
N VAL A 254 21.32 7.16 -0.58
CA VAL A 254 21.31 5.84 -1.25
C VAL A 254 22.74 5.41 -1.64
N ALA A 255 23.55 6.30 -2.21
CA ALA A 255 24.94 5.97 -2.57
C ALA A 255 25.79 5.65 -1.33
N ARG A 256 25.46 6.25 -0.17
CA ARG A 256 26.13 5.95 1.12
C ARG A 256 25.74 4.59 1.67
N ALA A 257 24.50 4.17 1.56
CA ALA A 257 24.04 2.85 1.97
C ALA A 257 24.74 1.76 1.13
N TYR A 258 24.81 1.94 -0.18
CA TYR A 258 25.52 0.99 -1.07
C TYR A 258 27.04 0.93 -0.83
N SER A 259 27.68 2.04 -0.51
CA SER A 259 29.12 2.04 -0.20
C SER A 259 29.45 1.34 1.13
N GLN A 260 28.50 1.28 2.06
CA GLN A 260 28.66 0.51 3.29
C GLN A 260 28.44 -1.00 3.06
N LEU A 261 27.47 -1.40 2.23
CA LEU A 261 27.24 -2.80 1.87
C LEU A 261 28.46 -3.40 1.15
N ALA A 262 29.09 -2.65 0.25
CA ALA A 262 30.32 -3.09 -0.43
C ALA A 262 31.52 -3.33 0.53
N ARG A 263 31.51 -2.77 1.74
CA ARG A 263 32.53 -3.00 2.78
C ARG A 263 32.35 -4.31 3.55
N PHE A 264 31.16 -4.89 3.51
CA PHE A 264 30.85 -6.14 4.19
C PHE A 264 30.88 -7.36 3.27
N GLY A 265 31.28 -7.20 2.00
CA GLY A 265 31.54 -8.33 1.09
C GLY A 265 30.26 -8.98 0.53
N LEU A 266 29.15 -8.26 0.49
CA LEU A 266 27.88 -8.67 -0.13
C LEU A 266 27.66 -7.94 -1.45
#